data_039efb3336a6c44cb60a16b17eb4866d
#
_entry.id   039efb3336a6c44cb60a16b17eb4866d
#
_cell.length_a   1.000
_cell.length_b   1.000
_cell.length_c   1.000
_cell.angle_alpha   90.00
_cell.angle_beta   90.00
_cell.angle_gamma   90.00
#
_symmetry.space_group_name_H-M   'P 1'
#
loop_
_entity.id
_entity.type
_entity.pdbx_description
1 polymer ?
#
loop_
_entity_poly.entity_id
_entity_poly.type
_entity_poly.pdbx_seq_one_letter_code
_entity_poly.pdbx_strand_id
1 'polypeptide(L)'
;MRNPRERIRNSRGYKWWILSLVMLGTFMAVMDVTVVNVGLPTIMSVFHIPISTAEWVITAYMITMTLMLPSAGWIADRIGNKRMYILGLVLFTFGSWLCGRAGSDMFLISARALQGFGSGIIQSLGLAIVTREFPPQQRGLALGLWSVAAAASISFGPLIGGYLVDDYSWHLIFDVNVPVGLAAILFAIFIQKEWRGARAGSFDWPGFLCVVCFMPLLIFALARGNSPLNPEGWSSPEVIGCFAVAAAALIVF
;
A
#
# COMPACT_ATOMS: atom_id res chain seq x y z
N MET A 1 35.31 9.03 17.78
CA MET A 1 33.92 9.54 17.89
C MET A 1 32.97 8.49 17.32
N ARG A 2 31.99 7.95 18.06
CA ARG A 2 31.01 7.01 17.53
C ARG A 2 30.12 7.72 16.52
N ASN A 3 29.92 7.10 15.35
CA ASN A 3 29.08 7.60 14.27
C ASN A 3 27.68 7.93 14.81
N PRO A 4 27.07 9.10 14.51
CA PRO A 4 25.72 9.47 14.97
C PRO A 4 24.66 8.40 14.72
N ARG A 5 24.80 7.63 13.63
CA ARG A 5 23.94 6.48 13.28
C ARG A 5 23.98 5.37 14.32
N GLU A 6 25.16 5.05 14.85
CA GLU A 6 25.33 4.02 15.88
C GLU A 6 24.78 4.47 17.23
N ARG A 7 24.86 5.77 17.54
CA ARG A 7 24.27 6.33 18.77
C ARG A 7 22.75 6.16 18.80
N ILE A 8 22.06 6.49 17.71
CA ILE A 8 20.61 6.34 17.59
C ILE A 8 20.22 4.85 17.61
N ARG A 9 20.90 4.01 16.83
CA ARG A 9 20.64 2.57 16.73
C ARG A 9 20.82 1.80 18.04
N ASN A 10 21.67 2.29 18.93
CA ASN A 10 21.94 1.67 20.23
C ASN A 10 21.25 2.37 21.40
N SER A 11 20.40 3.37 21.12
CA SER A 11 19.64 4.08 22.15
C SER A 11 18.41 3.29 22.60
N ARG A 12 17.99 3.49 23.86
CA ARG A 12 16.71 2.96 24.37
C ARG A 12 15.50 3.48 23.59
N GLY A 13 15.64 4.61 22.91
CA GLY A 13 14.59 5.22 22.08
C GLY A 13 14.51 4.69 20.65
N TYR A 14 15.43 3.80 20.21
CA TYR A 14 15.49 3.31 18.84
C TYR A 14 14.16 2.76 18.31
N LYS A 15 13.44 1.98 19.11
CA LYS A 15 12.14 1.40 18.73
C LYS A 15 11.09 2.45 18.39
N TRP A 16 11.12 3.60 19.06
CA TRP A 16 10.17 4.71 18.79
C TRP A 16 10.47 5.40 17.46
N TRP A 17 11.75 5.55 17.11
CA TRP A 17 12.15 6.04 15.79
C TRP A 17 11.69 5.09 14.67
N ILE A 18 11.83 3.79 14.91
CA ILE A 18 11.33 2.79 13.95
C ILE A 18 9.80 2.82 13.85
N LEU A 19 9.10 2.97 14.96
CA LEU A 19 7.65 3.12 14.94
C LEU A 19 7.24 4.37 14.14
N SER A 20 7.89 5.52 14.36
CA SER A 20 7.61 6.74 13.61
C SER A 20 7.84 6.56 12.09
N LEU A 21 8.90 5.85 11.70
CA LEU A 21 9.16 5.52 10.30
C LEU A 21 8.02 4.67 9.70
N VAL A 22 7.60 3.63 10.41
CA VAL A 22 6.53 2.73 9.94
C VAL A 22 5.19 3.46 9.91
N MET A 23 4.89 4.28 10.92
CA MET A 23 3.69 5.13 10.95
C MET A 23 3.65 6.09 9.76
N LEU A 24 4.79 6.72 9.42
CA LEU A 24 4.88 7.63 8.28
C LEU A 24 4.61 6.91 6.96
N GLY A 25 5.21 5.73 6.74
CA GLY A 25 4.98 4.92 5.56
C GLY A 25 3.52 4.46 5.44
N THR A 26 2.93 4.01 6.55
CA THR A 26 1.51 3.59 6.58
C THR A 26 0.57 4.77 6.38
N PHE A 27 0.85 5.91 7.04
CA PHE A 27 0.07 7.13 6.86
C PHE A 27 0.01 7.53 5.38
N MET A 28 1.16 7.57 4.72
CA MET A 28 1.27 7.91 3.30
C MET A 28 0.49 6.92 2.41
N ALA A 29 0.66 5.61 2.63
CA ALA A 29 0.02 4.58 1.81
C ALA A 29 -1.51 4.54 1.98
N VAL A 30 -2.03 4.78 3.19
CA VAL A 30 -3.47 4.79 3.47
C VAL A 30 -4.10 6.10 3.03
N MET A 31 -3.44 7.22 3.25
CA MET A 31 -3.91 8.54 2.80
C MET A 31 -4.05 8.59 1.28
N ASP A 32 -3.11 8.01 0.54
CA ASP A 32 -3.13 7.96 -0.91
C ASP A 32 -4.43 7.36 -1.47
N VAL A 33 -4.94 6.28 -0.87
CA VAL A 33 -6.20 5.66 -1.28
C VAL A 33 -7.38 6.63 -1.10
N THR A 34 -7.43 7.32 0.01
CA THR A 34 -8.56 8.20 0.34
C THR A 34 -8.53 9.51 -0.43
N VAL A 35 -7.35 10.05 -0.68
CA VAL A 35 -7.17 11.28 -1.49
C VAL A 35 -7.53 11.03 -2.96
N VAL A 36 -7.16 9.87 -3.52
CA VAL A 36 -7.49 9.51 -4.91
C VAL A 36 -8.99 9.34 -5.11
N ASN A 37 -9.72 8.80 -4.12
CA ASN A 37 -11.17 8.72 -4.18
C ASN A 37 -11.84 10.09 -4.36
N VAL A 38 -11.31 11.13 -3.70
CA VAL A 38 -11.80 12.52 -3.84
C VAL A 38 -11.45 13.10 -5.21
N GLY A 39 -10.25 12.80 -5.73
CA GLY A 39 -9.80 13.28 -7.03
C GLY A 39 -10.42 12.58 -8.23
N LEU A 40 -11.09 11.43 -8.03
CA LEU A 40 -11.57 10.58 -9.12
C LEU A 40 -12.53 11.30 -10.09
N PRO A 41 -13.52 12.09 -9.65
CA PRO A 41 -14.41 12.85 -10.56
C PRO A 41 -13.63 13.83 -11.46
N THR A 42 -12.61 14.48 -10.91
CA THR A 42 -11.77 15.41 -11.69
C THR A 42 -10.92 14.67 -12.72
N ILE A 43 -10.35 13.51 -12.34
CA ILE A 43 -9.60 12.63 -13.26
C ILE A 43 -10.50 12.17 -14.41
N MET A 44 -11.75 11.77 -14.12
CA MET A 44 -12.74 11.40 -15.13
C MET A 44 -13.01 12.53 -16.12
N SER A 45 -13.17 13.73 -15.61
CA SER A 45 -13.41 14.93 -16.42
C SER A 45 -12.22 15.27 -17.31
N VAL A 46 -11.00 15.21 -16.77
CA VAL A 46 -9.76 15.56 -17.49
C VAL A 46 -9.44 14.57 -18.61
N PHE A 47 -9.57 13.28 -18.35
CA PHE A 47 -9.30 12.25 -19.37
C PHE A 47 -10.52 11.89 -20.22
N HIS A 48 -11.68 12.48 -19.96
CA HIS A 48 -12.96 12.18 -20.63
C HIS A 48 -13.30 10.69 -20.63
N ILE A 49 -13.03 10.01 -19.50
CA ILE A 49 -13.25 8.58 -19.33
C ILE A 49 -14.51 8.27 -18.52
N PRO A 50 -15.17 7.15 -18.82
CA PRO A 50 -16.32 6.69 -18.04
C PRO A 50 -15.87 6.19 -16.66
N ILE A 51 -16.80 6.13 -15.72
CA ILE A 51 -16.57 5.66 -14.35
C ILE A 51 -15.95 4.25 -14.31
N SER A 52 -16.33 3.36 -15.24
CA SER A 52 -15.79 2.01 -15.34
C SER A 52 -14.28 1.97 -15.58
N THR A 53 -13.75 2.90 -16.36
CA THR A 53 -12.30 3.04 -16.58
C THR A 53 -11.64 3.71 -15.37
N ALA A 54 -12.28 4.73 -14.79
CA ALA A 54 -11.75 5.43 -13.64
C ALA A 54 -11.63 4.54 -12.38
N GLU A 55 -12.58 3.61 -12.20
CA GLU A 55 -12.52 2.61 -11.11
C GLU A 55 -11.23 1.77 -11.16
N TRP A 56 -10.63 1.57 -12.34
CA TRP A 56 -9.36 0.87 -12.47
C TRP A 56 -8.18 1.61 -11.84
N VAL A 57 -8.25 2.93 -11.70
CA VAL A 57 -7.23 3.72 -11.00
C VAL A 57 -7.11 3.28 -9.53
N ILE A 58 -8.24 2.92 -8.91
CA ILE A 58 -8.29 2.42 -7.53
C ILE A 58 -8.03 0.91 -7.50
N THR A 59 -8.71 0.17 -8.37
CA THR A 59 -8.69 -1.30 -8.37
C THR A 59 -7.31 -1.86 -8.69
N ALA A 60 -6.59 -1.30 -9.68
CA ALA A 60 -5.24 -1.74 -10.01
C ALA A 60 -4.27 -1.60 -8.83
N TYR A 61 -4.36 -0.51 -8.09
CA TYR A 61 -3.60 -0.31 -6.86
C TYR A 61 -3.95 -1.35 -5.80
N MET A 62 -5.24 -1.57 -5.53
CA MET A 62 -5.70 -2.52 -4.51
C MET A 62 -5.29 -3.96 -4.85
N ILE A 63 -5.41 -4.37 -6.11
CA ILE A 63 -5.00 -5.70 -6.56
C ILE A 63 -3.50 -5.91 -6.31
N THR A 64 -2.67 -5.00 -6.80
CA THR A 64 -1.21 -5.15 -6.68
C THR A 64 -0.72 -5.02 -5.24
N MET A 65 -1.35 -4.15 -4.43
CA MET A 65 -1.11 -4.08 -3.00
C MET A 65 -1.38 -5.42 -2.32
N THR A 66 -2.54 -6.01 -2.61
CA THR A 66 -2.97 -7.28 -2.00
C THR A 66 -2.07 -8.45 -2.39
N LEU A 67 -1.58 -8.48 -3.65
CA LEU A 67 -0.63 -9.49 -4.12
C LEU A 67 0.70 -9.48 -3.35
N MET A 68 1.12 -8.31 -2.87
CA MET A 68 2.37 -8.18 -2.12
C MET A 68 2.25 -8.55 -0.65
N LEU A 69 1.06 -8.52 -0.05
CA LEU A 69 0.87 -8.80 1.37
C LEU A 69 1.46 -10.15 1.82
N PRO A 70 1.15 -11.30 1.16
CA PRO A 70 1.67 -12.61 1.59
C PRO A 70 3.12 -12.83 1.18
N SER A 71 3.58 -12.24 0.07
CA SER A 71 4.89 -12.51 -0.50
C SER A 71 6.00 -11.63 0.07
N ALA A 72 5.67 -10.40 0.49
CA ALA A 72 6.66 -9.42 0.94
C ALA A 72 7.50 -9.92 2.12
N GLY A 73 6.88 -10.62 3.09
CA GLY A 73 7.58 -11.17 4.24
C GLY A 73 8.62 -12.23 3.85
N TRP A 74 8.24 -13.18 3.00
CA TRP A 74 9.13 -14.24 2.54
C TRP A 74 10.31 -13.70 1.72
N ILE A 75 10.05 -12.72 0.84
CA ILE A 75 11.11 -12.04 0.07
C ILE A 75 12.03 -11.29 1.04
N ALA A 76 11.48 -10.59 2.03
CA ALA A 76 12.22 -9.82 3.00
C ALA A 76 13.15 -10.71 3.87
N ASP A 77 12.73 -11.92 4.20
CA ASP A 77 13.57 -12.86 4.95
C ASP A 77 14.82 -13.29 4.17
N ARG A 78 14.76 -13.29 2.83
CA ARG A 78 15.90 -13.62 1.95
C ARG A 78 16.82 -12.44 1.68
N ILE A 79 16.26 -11.32 1.23
CA ILE A 79 17.06 -10.17 0.80
C ILE A 79 17.38 -9.18 1.93
N GLY A 80 16.63 -9.28 3.04
CA GLY A 80 16.72 -8.40 4.20
C GLY A 80 15.53 -7.47 4.34
N ASN A 81 15.04 -7.34 5.56
CA ASN A 81 13.81 -6.58 5.85
C ASN A 81 13.97 -5.08 5.60
N LYS A 82 15.12 -4.50 5.96
CA LYS A 82 15.41 -3.10 5.66
C LYS A 82 15.42 -2.83 4.16
N ARG A 83 16.12 -3.67 3.38
CA ARG A 83 16.22 -3.51 1.93
C ARG A 83 14.85 -3.61 1.27
N MET A 84 14.06 -4.60 1.69
CA MET A 84 12.72 -4.78 1.17
C MET A 84 11.79 -3.63 1.54
N TYR A 85 11.86 -3.12 2.77
CA TYR A 85 11.07 -1.97 3.20
C TYR A 85 11.44 -0.69 2.42
N ILE A 86 12.74 -0.44 2.20
CA ILE A 86 13.21 0.67 1.36
C ILE A 86 12.74 0.50 -0.08
N LEU A 87 12.77 -0.71 -0.64
CA LEU A 87 12.24 -0.99 -1.98
C LEU A 87 10.75 -0.64 -2.05
N GLY A 88 9.96 -1.01 -1.05
CA GLY A 88 8.55 -0.64 -0.95
C GLY A 88 8.33 0.86 -0.96
N LEU A 89 9.09 1.60 -0.15
CA LEU A 89 9.05 3.07 -0.12
C LEU A 89 9.46 3.70 -1.47
N VAL A 90 10.49 3.15 -2.12
CA VAL A 90 10.94 3.63 -3.45
C VAL A 90 9.88 3.37 -4.51
N LEU A 91 9.33 2.15 -4.59
CA LEU A 91 8.28 1.81 -5.55
C LEU A 91 7.03 2.67 -5.36
N PHE A 92 6.62 2.88 -4.11
CA PHE A 92 5.47 3.72 -3.80
C PHE A 92 5.73 5.18 -4.20
N THR A 93 6.86 5.75 -3.80
CA THR A 93 7.21 7.15 -4.07
C THR A 93 7.39 7.41 -5.56
N PHE A 94 8.07 6.50 -6.25
CA PHE A 94 8.28 6.59 -7.69
C PHE A 94 6.97 6.39 -8.46
N GLY A 95 6.13 5.42 -8.06
CA GLY A 95 4.79 5.22 -8.61
C GLY A 95 3.91 6.45 -8.42
N SER A 96 3.95 7.07 -7.24
CA SER A 96 3.22 8.32 -6.97
C SER A 96 3.72 9.46 -7.87
N TRP A 97 5.02 9.62 -8.03
CA TRP A 97 5.61 10.60 -8.93
C TRP A 97 5.18 10.38 -10.39
N LEU A 98 5.09 9.13 -10.86
CA LEU A 98 4.56 8.80 -12.18
C LEU A 98 3.07 9.15 -12.30
N CYS A 99 2.25 8.83 -11.29
CA CYS A 99 0.83 9.18 -11.27
C CYS A 99 0.61 10.69 -11.42
N GLY A 100 1.41 11.51 -10.71
CA GLY A 100 1.37 12.96 -10.80
C GLY A 100 1.80 13.53 -12.17
N ARG A 101 2.29 12.69 -13.09
CA ARG A 101 2.71 13.07 -14.45
C ARG A 101 1.96 12.33 -15.55
N ALA A 102 0.86 11.69 -15.15
CA ALA A 102 0.09 10.90 -16.11
C ALA A 102 -0.60 11.79 -17.15
N GLY A 103 -0.28 11.55 -18.41
CA GLY A 103 -0.91 12.18 -19.57
C GLY A 103 -2.02 11.35 -20.20
N SER A 104 -2.29 10.13 -19.67
CA SER A 104 -3.39 9.26 -20.11
C SER A 104 -3.87 8.38 -18.97
N ASP A 105 -5.12 7.91 -19.09
CA ASP A 105 -5.76 6.99 -18.16
C ASP A 105 -4.97 5.67 -18.01
N MET A 106 -4.57 5.05 -19.12
CA MET A 106 -3.82 3.79 -19.11
C MET A 106 -2.45 3.95 -18.43
N PHE A 107 -1.77 5.09 -18.65
CA PHE A 107 -0.52 5.39 -17.94
C PHE A 107 -0.76 5.55 -16.45
N LEU A 108 -1.82 6.27 -16.05
CA LEU A 108 -2.20 6.44 -14.65
C LEU A 108 -2.49 5.10 -13.98
N ILE A 109 -3.31 4.24 -14.60
CA ILE A 109 -3.64 2.90 -14.10
C ILE A 109 -2.37 2.05 -13.92
N SER A 110 -1.46 2.08 -14.90
CA SER A 110 -0.19 1.35 -14.83
C SER A 110 0.72 1.85 -13.71
N ALA A 111 0.80 3.17 -13.53
CA ALA A 111 1.56 3.80 -12.43
C ALA A 111 0.93 3.48 -11.06
N ARG A 112 -0.40 3.41 -10.98
CA ARG A 112 -1.13 2.98 -9.79
C ARG A 112 -0.84 1.53 -9.42
N ALA A 113 -0.77 0.64 -10.42
CA ALA A 113 -0.36 -0.74 -10.17
C ALA A 113 1.06 -0.83 -9.57
N LEU A 114 2.01 -0.07 -10.10
CA LEU A 114 3.37 0.01 -9.56
C LEU A 114 3.38 0.55 -8.13
N GLN A 115 2.62 1.60 -7.85
CA GLN A 115 2.49 2.22 -6.54
C GLN A 115 1.87 1.24 -5.53
N GLY A 116 0.88 0.45 -5.95
CA GLY A 116 0.25 -0.59 -5.13
C GLY A 116 1.23 -1.68 -4.68
N PHE A 117 2.15 -2.13 -5.53
CA PHE A 117 3.23 -3.03 -5.11
C PHE A 117 4.05 -2.45 -3.95
N GLY A 118 4.43 -1.17 -4.05
CA GLY A 118 5.14 -0.47 -2.98
C GLY A 118 4.34 -0.43 -1.68
N SER A 119 3.06 -0.10 -1.76
CA SER A 119 2.15 -0.03 -0.62
C SER A 119 2.00 -1.38 0.11
N GLY A 120 1.80 -2.47 -0.64
CA GLY A 120 1.69 -3.81 -0.07
C GLY A 120 2.93 -4.22 0.70
N ILE A 121 4.12 -3.88 0.20
CA ILE A 121 5.39 -4.10 0.89
C ILE A 121 5.47 -3.28 2.19
N ILE A 122 5.13 -1.98 2.12
CA ILE A 122 5.17 -1.07 3.28
C ILE A 122 4.25 -1.60 4.39
N GLN A 123 3.04 -2.00 4.06
CA GLN A 123 2.05 -2.44 5.05
C GLN A 123 2.41 -3.80 5.65
N SER A 124 2.79 -4.79 4.81
CA SER A 124 3.18 -6.13 5.27
C SER A 124 4.40 -6.06 6.20
N LEU A 125 5.46 -5.37 5.79
CA LEU A 125 6.67 -5.27 6.59
C LEU A 125 6.53 -4.30 7.75
N GLY A 126 5.68 -3.28 7.65
CA GLY A 126 5.40 -2.35 8.74
C GLY A 126 4.97 -3.08 10.02
N LEU A 127 3.98 -3.96 9.90
CA LEU A 127 3.50 -4.81 11.00
C LEU A 127 4.62 -5.71 11.54
N ALA A 128 5.37 -6.38 10.67
CA ALA A 128 6.47 -7.26 11.05
C ALA A 128 7.60 -6.51 11.77
N ILE A 129 7.94 -5.32 11.32
CA ILE A 129 8.97 -4.46 11.94
C ILE A 129 8.53 -4.02 13.33
N VAL A 130 7.30 -3.53 13.51
CA VAL A 130 6.77 -3.09 14.80
C VAL A 130 6.72 -4.24 15.80
N THR A 131 6.20 -5.38 15.41
CA THR A 131 6.10 -6.56 16.29
C THR A 131 7.45 -7.12 16.72
N ARG A 132 8.49 -6.95 15.91
CA ARG A 132 9.86 -7.37 16.21
C ARG A 132 10.59 -6.41 17.13
N GLU A 133 10.49 -5.11 16.88
CA GLU A 133 11.26 -4.10 17.62
C GLU A 133 10.69 -3.83 19.02
N PHE A 134 9.43 -4.16 19.24
CA PHE A 134 8.80 -3.97 20.56
C PHE A 134 8.70 -5.27 21.35
N PRO A 135 9.08 -5.26 22.66
CA PRO A 135 8.88 -6.39 23.52
C PRO A 135 7.39 -6.71 23.68
N PRO A 136 7.00 -7.97 24.00
CA PRO A 136 5.61 -8.40 24.07
C PRO A 136 4.70 -7.48 24.88
N GLN A 137 5.20 -6.96 26.00
CA GLN A 137 4.46 -6.07 26.91
C GLN A 137 4.12 -4.70 26.33
N GLN A 138 4.83 -4.27 25.27
CA GLN A 138 4.66 -2.97 24.64
C GLN A 138 4.11 -3.06 23.21
N ARG A 139 3.93 -4.27 22.67
CA ARG A 139 3.41 -4.47 21.31
C ARG A 139 2.02 -3.88 21.13
N GLY A 140 1.13 -4.07 22.13
CA GLY A 140 -0.22 -3.51 22.09
C GLY A 140 -0.24 -2.00 21.95
N LEU A 141 0.62 -1.29 22.72
CA LEU A 141 0.75 0.16 22.60
C LEU A 141 1.29 0.58 21.23
N ALA A 142 2.35 -0.09 20.75
CA ALA A 142 2.94 0.23 19.45
C ALA A 142 1.99 -0.01 18.27
N LEU A 143 1.24 -1.12 18.29
CA LEU A 143 0.22 -1.42 17.30
C LEU A 143 -0.98 -0.47 17.39
N GLY A 144 -1.37 -0.07 18.61
CA GLY A 144 -2.39 0.94 18.83
C GLY A 144 -2.01 2.29 18.20
N LEU A 145 -0.79 2.77 18.45
CA LEU A 145 -0.28 4.01 17.83
C LEU A 145 -0.19 3.89 16.30
N TRP A 146 0.26 2.76 15.79
CA TRP A 146 0.28 2.49 14.35
C TRP A 146 -1.13 2.53 13.73
N SER A 147 -2.12 1.94 14.40
CA SER A 147 -3.52 1.97 13.98
C SER A 147 -4.11 3.39 14.01
N VAL A 148 -3.72 4.21 14.99
CA VAL A 148 -4.12 5.63 15.05
C VAL A 148 -3.58 6.38 13.84
N ALA A 149 -2.33 6.13 13.40
CA ALA A 149 -1.79 6.75 12.20
C ALA A 149 -2.59 6.36 10.94
N ALA A 150 -2.97 5.09 10.82
CA ALA A 150 -3.82 4.62 9.72
C ALA A 150 -5.22 5.25 9.75
N ALA A 151 -5.86 5.32 10.92
CA ALA A 151 -7.17 5.94 11.08
C ALA A 151 -7.13 7.46 10.79
N ALA A 152 -6.10 8.15 11.26
CA ALA A 152 -5.89 9.56 10.97
C ALA A 152 -5.76 9.80 9.45
N SER A 153 -5.05 8.91 8.72
CA SER A 153 -4.89 9.01 7.27
C SER A 153 -6.25 9.00 6.55
N ILE A 154 -7.17 8.14 7.00
CA ILE A 154 -8.53 8.05 6.42
C ILE A 154 -9.29 9.38 6.62
N SER A 155 -9.12 10.02 7.77
CA SER A 155 -9.81 11.28 8.08
C SER A 155 -9.18 12.50 7.38
N PHE A 156 -7.85 12.56 7.29
CA PHE A 156 -7.14 13.65 6.63
C PHE A 156 -7.16 13.55 5.11
N GLY A 157 -7.30 12.36 4.54
CA GLY A 157 -7.29 12.16 3.09
C GLY A 157 -8.31 13.03 2.35
N PRO A 158 -9.62 12.97 2.67
CA PRO A 158 -10.62 13.80 2.00
C PRO A 158 -10.39 15.30 2.18
N LEU A 159 -9.90 15.74 3.35
CA LEU A 159 -9.62 17.14 3.62
C LEU A 159 -8.45 17.65 2.75
N ILE A 160 -7.35 16.92 2.72
CA ILE A 160 -6.18 17.25 1.91
C ILE A 160 -6.51 17.09 0.43
N GLY A 161 -7.22 16.02 0.05
CA GLY A 161 -7.60 15.74 -1.32
C GLY A 161 -8.50 16.81 -1.91
N GLY A 162 -9.55 17.21 -1.18
CA GLY A 162 -10.44 18.28 -1.61
C GLY A 162 -9.68 19.58 -1.81
N TYR A 163 -8.91 20.02 -0.81
CA TYR A 163 -8.10 21.25 -0.90
C TYR A 163 -7.13 21.24 -2.10
N LEU A 164 -6.43 20.11 -2.35
CA LEU A 164 -5.47 20.05 -3.45
C LEU A 164 -6.16 20.01 -4.82
N VAL A 165 -7.30 19.35 -4.94
CA VAL A 165 -8.04 19.22 -6.21
C VAL A 165 -8.79 20.52 -6.54
N ASP A 166 -9.43 21.13 -5.56
CA ASP A 166 -10.29 22.30 -5.78
C ASP A 166 -9.49 23.59 -5.99
N ASP A 167 -8.40 23.78 -5.19
CA ASP A 167 -7.64 25.04 -5.21
C ASP A 167 -6.40 25.00 -6.12
N TYR A 168 -5.93 23.80 -6.54
CA TYR A 168 -4.70 23.66 -7.31
C TYR A 168 -4.86 22.72 -8.51
N SER A 169 -4.53 21.42 -8.31
CA SER A 169 -4.52 20.43 -9.39
C SER A 169 -4.61 19.00 -8.83
N TRP A 170 -5.36 18.15 -9.53
CA TRP A 170 -5.43 16.73 -9.19
C TRP A 170 -4.08 16.01 -9.18
N HIS A 171 -3.08 16.49 -9.92
CA HIS A 171 -1.73 15.92 -9.91
C HIS A 171 -1.08 15.97 -8.52
N LEU A 172 -1.40 17.02 -7.74
CA LEU A 172 -0.83 17.24 -6.42
C LEU A 172 -1.26 16.19 -5.39
N ILE A 173 -2.39 15.50 -5.60
CA ILE A 173 -2.78 14.38 -4.73
C ILE A 173 -1.75 13.25 -4.73
N PHE A 174 -1.02 13.12 -5.82
CA PHE A 174 0.09 12.18 -5.94
C PHE A 174 1.44 12.82 -5.54
N ASP A 175 1.69 14.03 -5.99
CA ASP A 175 2.97 14.71 -5.75
C ASP A 175 3.22 15.00 -4.26
N VAL A 176 2.18 15.14 -3.42
CA VAL A 176 2.31 15.30 -1.96
C VAL A 176 3.01 14.11 -1.30
N ASN A 177 2.87 12.92 -1.87
CA ASN A 177 3.55 11.72 -1.37
C ASN A 177 5.05 11.72 -1.66
N VAL A 178 5.52 12.45 -2.67
CA VAL A 178 6.93 12.42 -3.10
C VAL A 178 7.87 12.96 -2.03
N PRO A 179 7.70 14.18 -1.50
CA PRO A 179 8.59 14.67 -0.44
C PRO A 179 8.52 13.84 0.83
N VAL A 180 7.32 13.34 1.19
CA VAL A 180 7.13 12.49 2.37
C VAL A 180 7.83 11.15 2.17
N GLY A 181 7.69 10.55 0.99
CA GLY A 181 8.33 9.28 0.62
C GLY A 181 9.85 9.40 0.59
N LEU A 182 10.39 10.47 0.02
CA LEU A 182 11.84 10.72 0.05
C LEU A 182 12.36 10.87 1.48
N ALA A 183 11.65 11.59 2.34
CA ALA A 183 11.99 11.70 3.75
C ALA A 183 11.96 10.33 4.44
N ALA A 184 10.93 9.50 4.19
CA ALA A 184 10.82 8.16 4.73
C ALA A 184 11.96 7.23 4.25
N ILE A 185 12.34 7.30 2.97
CA ILE A 185 13.47 6.55 2.40
C ILE A 185 14.78 6.93 3.09
N LEU A 186 15.06 8.22 3.21
CA LEU A 186 16.26 8.71 3.91
C LEU A 186 16.26 8.23 5.36
N PHE A 187 15.13 8.35 6.05
CA PHE A 187 14.96 7.91 7.42
C PHE A 187 15.23 6.40 7.56
N ALA A 188 14.67 5.57 6.67
CA ALA A 188 14.91 4.13 6.64
C ALA A 188 16.39 3.79 6.40
N ILE A 189 17.04 4.46 5.43
CA ILE A 189 18.47 4.25 5.12
C ILE A 189 19.35 4.53 6.34
N PHE A 190 19.08 5.63 7.05
CA PHE A 190 19.93 6.07 8.13
C PHE A 190 19.67 5.35 9.46
N ILE A 191 18.41 5.07 9.78
CA ILE A 191 18.03 4.60 11.13
C ILE A 191 17.79 3.11 11.17
N GLN A 192 17.07 2.52 10.20
CA GLN A 192 16.67 1.13 10.27
C GLN A 192 17.86 0.17 10.25
N LYS A 193 17.85 -0.81 11.18
CA LYS A 193 18.80 -1.92 11.18
C LYS A 193 18.39 -2.97 10.17
N GLU A 194 19.39 -3.59 9.52
CA GLU A 194 19.13 -4.75 8.68
C GLU A 194 18.95 -5.98 9.56
N TRP A 195 17.96 -6.77 9.24
CA TRP A 195 17.82 -8.11 9.79
C TRP A 195 17.22 -9.03 8.73
N ARG A 196 17.53 -10.30 8.86
CA ARG A 196 16.96 -11.37 8.04
C ARG A 196 16.22 -12.33 8.95
N GLY A 197 15.14 -12.93 8.48
CA GLY A 197 14.45 -14.01 9.18
C GLY A 197 15.38 -15.21 9.39
N ALA A 198 15.03 -16.08 10.33
CA ALA A 198 15.60 -17.42 10.36
C ALA A 198 15.28 -18.06 8.99
N ARG A 199 16.27 -18.76 8.39
CA ARG A 199 16.24 -19.32 7.01
C ARG A 199 14.82 -19.45 6.44
N ALA A 200 14.46 -18.61 5.48
CA ALA A 200 13.17 -18.71 4.79
C ALA A 200 13.08 -20.13 4.21
N GLY A 201 12.07 -20.87 4.61
CA GLY A 201 11.76 -22.18 4.03
C GLY A 201 11.48 -22.08 2.52
N SER A 202 11.10 -23.19 1.90
CA SER A 202 10.58 -23.16 0.53
C SER A 202 9.39 -22.21 0.45
N PHE A 203 9.28 -21.50 -0.67
CA PHE A 203 8.10 -20.66 -0.91
C PHE A 203 6.88 -21.55 -1.10
N ASP A 204 5.82 -21.24 -0.40
CA ASP A 204 4.54 -21.92 -0.59
C ASP A 204 3.86 -21.41 -1.87
N TRP A 205 4.25 -21.99 -3.00
CA TRP A 205 3.68 -21.67 -4.31
C TRP A 205 2.19 -21.96 -4.39
N PRO A 206 1.70 -23.13 -3.91
CA PRO A 206 0.25 -23.40 -3.89
C PRO A 206 -0.55 -22.37 -3.12
N GLY A 207 -0.17 -22.10 -1.88
CA GLY A 207 -0.85 -21.10 -1.05
C GLY A 207 -0.77 -19.71 -1.66
N PHE A 208 0.38 -19.31 -2.20
CA PHE A 208 0.51 -18.03 -2.90
C PHE A 208 -0.41 -17.93 -4.12
N LEU A 209 -0.46 -18.95 -4.97
CA LEU A 209 -1.34 -18.95 -6.14
C LEU A 209 -2.81 -18.88 -5.74
N CYS A 210 -3.21 -19.60 -4.69
CA CYS A 210 -4.57 -19.50 -4.16
C CYS A 210 -4.91 -18.06 -3.74
N VAL A 211 -4.02 -17.38 -2.99
CA VAL A 211 -4.24 -15.98 -2.57
C VAL A 211 -4.25 -15.02 -3.77
N VAL A 212 -3.34 -15.23 -4.74
CA VAL A 212 -3.26 -14.44 -5.98
C VAL A 212 -4.51 -14.57 -6.83
N CYS A 213 -5.15 -15.73 -6.85
CA CYS A 213 -6.43 -15.92 -7.52
C CYS A 213 -7.61 -15.40 -6.69
N PHE A 214 -7.64 -15.75 -5.41
CA PHE A 214 -8.76 -15.42 -4.53
C PHE A 214 -8.96 -13.91 -4.35
N MET A 215 -7.91 -13.19 -3.94
CA MET A 215 -8.05 -11.79 -3.54
C MET A 215 -8.41 -10.85 -4.69
N PRO A 216 -7.75 -10.88 -5.87
CA PRO A 216 -8.13 -10.02 -6.98
C PRO A 216 -9.53 -10.33 -7.51
N LEU A 217 -9.91 -11.60 -7.60
CA LEU A 217 -11.24 -12.00 -8.04
C LEU A 217 -12.32 -11.55 -7.04
N LEU A 218 -12.05 -11.63 -5.75
CA LEU A 218 -12.95 -11.13 -4.71
C LEU A 218 -13.10 -9.62 -4.80
N ILE A 219 -11.98 -8.87 -4.91
CA ILE A 219 -12.02 -7.40 -5.04
C ILE A 219 -12.77 -7.00 -6.31
N PHE A 220 -12.48 -7.64 -7.43
CA PHE A 220 -13.14 -7.37 -8.70
C PHE A 220 -14.65 -7.67 -8.61
N ALA A 221 -15.04 -8.83 -8.06
CA ALA A 221 -16.43 -9.21 -7.90
C ALA A 221 -17.21 -8.22 -7.01
N LEU A 222 -16.62 -7.79 -5.89
CA LEU A 222 -17.21 -6.80 -5.00
C LEU A 222 -17.35 -5.42 -5.66
N ALA A 223 -16.33 -4.98 -6.38
CA ALA A 223 -16.38 -3.72 -7.14
C ALA A 223 -17.45 -3.77 -8.25
N ARG A 224 -17.46 -4.85 -9.04
CA ARG A 224 -18.36 -5.02 -10.17
C ARG A 224 -19.82 -5.23 -9.77
N GLY A 225 -20.05 -5.98 -8.68
CA GLY A 225 -21.39 -6.23 -8.14
C GLY A 225 -22.10 -4.97 -7.65
N ASN A 226 -21.31 -3.99 -7.18
CA ASN A 226 -21.85 -2.71 -6.69
C ASN A 226 -21.75 -1.57 -7.72
N SER A 227 -21.24 -1.86 -8.92
CA SER A 227 -21.07 -0.85 -9.97
C SER A 227 -22.41 -0.45 -10.60
N PRO A 228 -22.71 0.85 -10.73
CA PRO A 228 -23.90 1.34 -11.43
C PRO A 228 -23.96 0.90 -12.90
N LEU A 229 -22.83 0.48 -13.46
CA LEU A 229 -22.70 0.02 -14.86
C LEU A 229 -23.00 -1.47 -15.04
N ASN A 230 -23.29 -2.17 -13.95
CA ASN A 230 -23.70 -3.56 -13.99
C ASN A 230 -25.21 -3.68 -13.70
N PRO A 231 -26.08 -3.69 -14.73
CA PRO A 231 -27.53 -3.72 -14.54
C PRO A 231 -28.02 -4.94 -13.77
N GLU A 232 -27.30 -6.06 -13.88
CA GLU A 232 -27.61 -7.31 -13.19
C GLU A 232 -27.03 -7.34 -11.77
N GLY A 233 -26.18 -6.37 -11.41
CA GLY A 233 -25.59 -6.24 -10.09
C GLY A 233 -24.89 -7.52 -9.61
N TRP A 234 -25.26 -7.96 -8.43
CA TRP A 234 -24.74 -9.18 -7.81
C TRP A 234 -25.12 -10.48 -8.52
N SER A 235 -26.18 -10.46 -9.36
CA SER A 235 -26.68 -11.61 -10.11
C SER A 235 -25.98 -11.79 -11.46
N SER A 236 -25.07 -10.92 -11.83
CA SER A 236 -24.37 -11.02 -13.10
C SER A 236 -23.50 -12.29 -13.17
N PRO A 237 -23.48 -13.00 -14.31
CA PRO A 237 -22.67 -14.21 -14.49
C PRO A 237 -21.17 -13.98 -14.22
N GLU A 238 -20.67 -12.78 -14.55
CA GLU A 238 -19.28 -12.38 -14.28
C GLU A 238 -18.98 -12.35 -12.78
N VAL A 239 -19.86 -11.72 -11.98
CA VAL A 239 -19.71 -11.60 -10.53
C VAL A 239 -19.83 -12.96 -9.86
N ILE A 240 -20.85 -13.76 -10.24
CA ILE A 240 -21.03 -15.12 -9.72
C ILE A 240 -19.84 -16.01 -10.08
N GLY A 241 -19.35 -15.93 -11.32
CA GLY A 241 -18.17 -16.67 -11.76
C GLY A 241 -16.91 -16.31 -10.96
N CYS A 242 -16.66 -15.04 -10.74
CA CYS A 242 -15.54 -14.57 -9.91
C CYS A 242 -15.65 -15.07 -8.46
N PHE A 243 -16.83 -15.03 -7.85
CA PHE A 243 -17.05 -15.56 -6.51
C PHE A 243 -16.86 -17.07 -6.45
N ALA A 244 -17.34 -17.82 -7.45
CA ALA A 244 -17.19 -19.28 -7.51
C ALA A 244 -15.69 -19.67 -7.60
N VAL A 245 -14.92 -19.01 -8.47
CA VAL A 245 -13.48 -19.27 -8.61
C VAL A 245 -12.72 -18.82 -7.34
N ALA A 246 -13.08 -17.69 -6.76
CA ALA A 246 -12.50 -17.23 -5.50
C ALA A 246 -12.78 -18.23 -4.35
N ALA A 247 -14.02 -18.71 -4.24
CA ALA A 247 -14.37 -19.73 -3.25
C ALA A 247 -13.63 -21.05 -3.48
N ALA A 248 -13.50 -21.50 -4.72
CA ALA A 248 -12.72 -22.69 -5.06
C ALA A 248 -11.24 -22.54 -4.68
N ALA A 249 -10.63 -21.39 -4.97
CA ALA A 249 -9.26 -21.08 -4.54
C ALA A 249 -9.09 -21.10 -3.03
N LEU A 250 -10.09 -20.60 -2.28
CA LEU A 250 -10.06 -20.62 -0.81
C LEU A 250 -10.21 -22.04 -0.23
N ILE A 251 -10.98 -22.91 -0.88
CA ILE A 251 -11.17 -24.33 -0.44
C ILE A 251 -9.89 -25.15 -0.68
N VAL A 252 -9.17 -24.82 -1.76
CA VAL A 252 -7.90 -25.51 -2.10
C VAL A 252 -6.73 -25.01 -1.24
N PHE A 253 -6.79 -23.77 -0.74
CA PHE A 253 -5.82 -23.20 0.20
C PHE A 253 -5.87 -23.90 1.57
#